data_1501ec59d1a099b31e1c6c0126bec776
#
_entry.id   1501ec59d1a099b31e1c6c0126bec776
#
_cell.length_a   1.000
_cell.length_b   1.000
_cell.length_c   1.000
_cell.angle_alpha   90.00
_cell.angle_beta   90.00
_cell.angle_gamma   90.00
#
_symmetry.space_group_name_H-M   'P 1'
#
loop_
_entity.id
_entity.type
_entity.pdbx_description
1 polymer ?
#
loop_
_entity_poly.entity_id
_entity_poly.type
_entity_poly.pdbx_seq_one_letter_code
_entity_poly.pdbx_strand_id
1 'polypeptide(L)'
;MDSVDEESWSCENGIPSWRSARQEQYHNYIIEEVYPILMQKNTSNMLPIVTGPSLGANQAAITFLRRPELFSGLIALSGVYNSDYFFHGWCDENLYKNSPERFLENMPADHPYIRLYNQKKIVFCVGQGAWEYDGAQTLRNLKRIFDEKKINAWCDFWGSDVSHDWYWWFIQLRYFIPILLEDQG
;
A
#
# COMPACT_ATOMS: atom_id res chain seq x y z
N MET A 1 -6.84 -14.17 -3.98
CA MET A 1 -7.17 -13.46 -5.23
C MET A 1 -5.87 -13.29 -5.97
N ASP A 2 -5.84 -13.72 -7.22
CA ASP A 2 -4.63 -13.61 -8.01
C ASP A 2 -4.38 -12.14 -8.36
N SER A 3 -3.13 -11.71 -8.25
CA SER A 3 -2.71 -10.36 -8.64
C SER A 3 -2.31 -10.34 -10.12
N VAL A 4 -2.13 -9.14 -10.67
CA VAL A 4 -1.61 -8.93 -12.03
C VAL A 4 -0.13 -8.56 -12.03
N ASP A 5 0.59 -8.87 -10.96
CA ASP A 5 1.96 -8.40 -10.78
C ASP A 5 2.89 -8.88 -11.89
N GLU A 6 2.72 -10.13 -12.37
CA GLU A 6 3.49 -10.68 -13.50
C GLU A 6 3.20 -9.99 -14.84
N GLU A 7 2.06 -9.32 -14.97
CA GLU A 7 1.68 -8.54 -16.16
C GLU A 7 1.96 -7.04 -15.97
N SER A 8 2.27 -6.61 -14.77
CA SER A 8 2.42 -5.21 -14.34
C SER A 8 3.77 -4.96 -13.67
N TRP A 9 3.83 -5.00 -12.34
CA TRP A 9 5.00 -4.59 -11.56
C TRP A 9 6.25 -5.42 -11.87
N SER A 10 6.15 -6.73 -11.92
CA SER A 10 7.28 -7.65 -12.14
C SER A 10 7.51 -8.04 -13.60
N CYS A 11 6.78 -7.47 -14.55
CA CYS A 11 6.95 -7.73 -15.99
C CYS A 11 8.11 -6.92 -16.58
N GLU A 12 9.35 -7.30 -16.30
CA GLU A 12 10.54 -6.52 -16.68
C GLU A 12 10.66 -6.23 -18.19
N ASN A 13 10.25 -7.18 -19.04
CA ASN A 13 10.33 -7.07 -20.49
C ASN A 13 9.03 -6.53 -21.14
N GLY A 14 8.05 -6.14 -20.34
CA GLY A 14 6.78 -5.63 -20.82
C GLY A 14 6.87 -4.16 -21.26
N ILE A 15 6.03 -3.77 -22.23
CA ILE A 15 5.90 -2.38 -22.65
C ILE A 15 5.38 -1.55 -21.46
N PRO A 16 6.08 -0.49 -21.02
CA PRO A 16 5.72 0.24 -19.79
C PRO A 16 4.28 0.78 -19.78
N SER A 17 3.79 1.33 -20.89
CA SER A 17 2.41 1.84 -20.98
C SER A 17 1.36 0.74 -20.88
N TRP A 18 1.68 -0.46 -21.30
CA TRP A 18 0.80 -1.62 -21.19
C TRP A 18 0.75 -2.14 -19.76
N ARG A 19 1.91 -2.22 -19.13
CA ARG A 19 2.06 -2.60 -17.72
C ARG A 19 1.30 -1.65 -16.78
N SER A 20 1.42 -0.33 -17.01
CA SER A 20 0.72 0.69 -16.22
C SER A 20 -0.79 0.65 -16.42
N ALA A 21 -1.24 0.45 -17.68
CA ALA A 21 -2.66 0.28 -17.98
C ALA A 21 -3.23 -0.99 -17.33
N ARG A 22 -2.46 -2.08 -17.29
CA ARG A 22 -2.87 -3.33 -16.62
C ARG A 22 -3.00 -3.13 -15.11
N GLN A 23 -2.08 -2.38 -14.50
CA GLN A 23 -2.18 -2.01 -13.08
C GLN A 23 -3.44 -1.18 -12.79
N GLU A 24 -3.75 -0.21 -13.64
CA GLU A 24 -4.96 0.61 -13.47
C GLU A 24 -6.25 -0.24 -13.61
N GLN A 25 -6.29 -1.18 -14.56
CA GLN A 25 -7.39 -2.14 -14.68
C GLN A 25 -7.56 -2.98 -13.41
N TYR A 26 -6.45 -3.42 -12.81
CA TYR A 26 -6.50 -4.19 -11.57
C TYR A 26 -7.03 -3.35 -10.40
N HIS A 27 -6.60 -2.11 -10.25
CA HIS A 27 -7.15 -1.21 -9.25
C HIS A 27 -8.66 -1.03 -9.41
N ASN A 28 -9.12 -0.76 -10.64
CA ASN A 28 -10.55 -0.61 -10.93
C ASN A 28 -11.33 -1.90 -10.64
N TYR A 29 -10.81 -3.06 -10.99
CA TYR A 29 -11.39 -4.36 -10.65
C TYR A 29 -11.57 -4.53 -9.12
N ILE A 30 -10.56 -4.17 -8.32
CA ILE A 30 -10.66 -4.21 -6.85
C ILE A 30 -11.80 -3.32 -6.35
N ILE A 31 -11.90 -2.10 -6.87
CA ILE A 31 -12.86 -1.10 -6.38
C ILE A 31 -14.28 -1.36 -6.91
N GLU A 32 -14.42 -1.73 -8.18
CA GLU A 32 -15.72 -1.78 -8.85
C GLU A 32 -16.37 -3.17 -8.77
N GLU A 33 -15.58 -4.23 -8.59
CA GLU A 33 -16.09 -5.59 -8.55
C GLU A 33 -15.87 -6.28 -7.20
N VAL A 34 -14.61 -6.33 -6.72
CA VAL A 34 -14.27 -7.07 -5.49
C VAL A 34 -14.86 -6.40 -4.25
N TYR A 35 -14.69 -5.08 -4.11
CA TYR A 35 -15.16 -4.35 -2.96
C TYR A 35 -16.69 -4.43 -2.78
N PRO A 36 -17.53 -4.24 -3.80
CA PRO A 36 -18.97 -4.43 -3.66
C PRO A 36 -19.39 -5.84 -3.24
N ILE A 37 -18.73 -6.88 -3.78
CA ILE A 37 -18.98 -8.26 -3.39
C ILE A 37 -18.59 -8.50 -1.93
N LEU A 38 -17.45 -7.94 -1.49
CA LEU A 38 -17.03 -8.01 -0.11
C LEU A 38 -18.05 -7.35 0.83
N MET A 39 -18.51 -6.16 0.47
CA MET A 39 -19.48 -5.42 1.29
C MET A 39 -20.86 -6.10 1.32
N GLN A 40 -21.26 -6.77 0.27
CA GLN A 40 -22.48 -7.60 0.25
C GLN A 40 -22.41 -8.77 1.26
N LYS A 41 -21.21 -9.32 1.47
CA LYS A 41 -20.97 -10.43 2.40
C LYS A 41 -20.63 -9.97 3.81
N ASN A 42 -20.30 -8.70 3.97
CA ASN A 42 -19.96 -8.12 5.26
C ASN A 42 -21.22 -7.93 6.10
N THR A 43 -21.32 -8.68 7.19
CA THR A 43 -22.44 -8.59 8.15
C THR A 43 -22.18 -7.57 9.27
N SER A 44 -20.99 -6.98 9.32
CA SER A 44 -20.65 -5.92 10.27
C SER A 44 -20.89 -4.53 9.64
N ASN A 45 -21.04 -3.53 10.49
CA ASN A 45 -21.11 -2.14 10.05
C ASN A 45 -19.72 -1.49 9.83
N MET A 46 -18.67 -2.30 9.94
CA MET A 46 -17.29 -1.82 9.84
C MET A 46 -16.78 -1.88 8.41
N LEU A 47 -16.02 -0.88 8.02
CA LEU A 47 -15.28 -0.91 6.76
C LEU A 47 -14.10 -1.90 6.86
N PRO A 48 -13.74 -2.58 5.76
CA PRO A 48 -12.63 -3.53 5.77
C PRO A 48 -11.27 -2.85 6.00
N ILE A 49 -10.33 -3.60 6.56
CA ILE A 49 -8.90 -3.26 6.55
C ILE A 49 -8.30 -3.88 5.28
N VAL A 50 -7.49 -3.11 4.56
CA VAL A 50 -6.73 -3.64 3.44
C VAL A 50 -5.31 -4.00 3.88
N THR A 51 -4.80 -5.16 3.45
CA THR A 51 -3.47 -5.63 3.84
C THR A 51 -2.81 -6.46 2.74
N GLY A 52 -1.49 -6.52 2.78
CA GLY A 52 -0.69 -7.39 1.92
C GLY A 52 0.80 -7.32 2.26
N PRO A 53 1.57 -8.38 1.96
CA PRO A 53 3.03 -8.39 2.02
C PRO A 53 3.66 -8.19 0.63
N SER A 54 4.92 -7.70 0.59
CA SER A 54 5.72 -7.56 -0.64
C SER A 54 4.99 -6.72 -1.71
N LEU A 55 4.85 -7.22 -2.95
CA LEU A 55 4.01 -6.56 -3.97
C LEU A 55 2.55 -6.40 -3.54
N GLY A 56 2.04 -7.32 -2.71
CA GLY A 56 0.71 -7.17 -2.10
C GLY A 56 0.62 -5.96 -1.16
N ALA A 57 1.71 -5.56 -0.50
CA ALA A 57 1.76 -4.33 0.30
C ALA A 57 1.68 -3.08 -0.59
N ASN A 58 2.33 -3.13 -1.76
CA ASN A 58 2.24 -2.08 -2.76
C ASN A 58 0.79 -1.93 -3.27
N GLN A 59 0.15 -3.04 -3.63
CA GLN A 59 -1.26 -3.07 -4.05
C GLN A 59 -2.21 -2.56 -2.95
N ALA A 60 -1.99 -2.97 -1.71
CA ALA A 60 -2.78 -2.52 -0.56
C ALA A 60 -2.62 -1.01 -0.33
N ALA A 61 -1.39 -0.49 -0.38
CA ALA A 61 -1.10 0.93 -0.24
C ALA A 61 -1.75 1.77 -1.35
N ILE A 62 -1.62 1.35 -2.61
CA ILE A 62 -2.27 2.00 -3.77
C ILE A 62 -3.79 2.04 -3.56
N THR A 63 -4.39 0.90 -3.23
CA THR A 63 -5.84 0.76 -3.06
C THR A 63 -6.35 1.67 -1.95
N PHE A 64 -5.71 1.65 -0.78
CA PHE A 64 -6.09 2.46 0.37
C PHE A 64 -5.90 3.96 0.12
N LEU A 65 -4.71 4.36 -0.35
CA LEU A 65 -4.37 5.78 -0.48
C LEU A 65 -5.17 6.47 -1.61
N ARG A 66 -5.62 5.73 -2.60
CA ARG A 66 -6.51 6.25 -3.66
C ARG A 66 -7.98 6.29 -3.25
N ARG A 67 -8.42 5.42 -2.35
CA ARG A 67 -9.83 5.30 -1.92
C ARG A 67 -9.95 5.14 -0.40
N PRO A 68 -9.44 6.12 0.38
CA PRO A 68 -9.40 6.00 1.84
C PRO A 68 -10.79 5.93 2.49
N GLU A 69 -11.83 6.40 1.79
CA GLU A 69 -13.20 6.36 2.26
C GLU A 69 -13.79 4.94 2.31
N LEU A 70 -13.21 4.00 1.58
CA LEU A 70 -13.71 2.62 1.49
C LEU A 70 -13.16 1.69 2.59
N PHE A 71 -12.14 2.13 3.33
CA PHE A 71 -11.43 1.27 4.27
C PHE A 71 -11.34 1.90 5.65
N SER A 72 -11.30 1.05 6.68
CA SER A 72 -11.06 1.48 8.07
C SER A 72 -9.58 1.62 8.40
N GLY A 73 -8.70 0.91 7.68
CA GLY A 73 -7.26 0.95 7.89
C GLY A 73 -6.45 0.22 6.84
N LEU A 74 -5.12 0.32 6.98
CA LEU A 74 -4.12 -0.31 6.13
C LEU A 74 -3.05 -1.01 6.98
N ILE A 75 -2.66 -2.22 6.59
CA ILE A 75 -1.43 -2.88 7.05
C ILE A 75 -0.63 -3.29 5.81
N ALA A 76 0.46 -2.59 5.51
CA ALA A 76 1.33 -2.83 4.36
C ALA A 76 2.71 -3.33 4.85
N LEU A 77 3.08 -4.57 4.50
CA LEU A 77 4.27 -5.25 5.02
C LEU A 77 5.32 -5.43 3.92
N SER A 78 6.52 -4.88 4.12
CA SER A 78 7.69 -5.08 3.25
C SER A 78 7.44 -4.71 1.77
N GLY A 79 6.70 -3.63 1.52
CA GLY A 79 6.43 -3.14 0.16
C GLY A 79 7.56 -2.27 -0.38
N VAL A 80 7.62 -2.14 -1.72
CA VAL A 80 8.46 -1.18 -2.44
C VAL A 80 7.54 -0.13 -3.06
N TYR A 81 7.53 1.10 -2.53
CA TYR A 81 6.52 2.12 -2.82
C TYR A 81 6.94 3.12 -3.90
N ASN A 82 8.16 2.99 -4.42
CA ASN A 82 8.68 3.80 -5.51
C ASN A 82 8.51 3.07 -6.85
N SER A 83 7.74 3.66 -7.77
CA SER A 83 7.53 3.10 -9.10
C SER A 83 8.81 3.05 -9.97
N ASP A 84 9.82 3.88 -9.69
CA ASP A 84 11.08 3.89 -10.44
C ASP A 84 11.85 2.58 -10.31
N TYR A 85 11.70 1.89 -9.18
CA TYR A 85 12.24 0.54 -8.98
C TYR A 85 11.79 -0.44 -10.08
N PHE A 86 10.53 -0.35 -10.50
CA PHE A 86 9.91 -1.26 -11.47
C PHE A 86 9.89 -0.72 -12.91
N PHE A 87 9.91 0.61 -13.08
CA PHE A 87 9.69 1.26 -14.37
C PHE A 87 10.86 2.15 -14.80
N HIS A 88 11.98 2.13 -14.06
CA HIS A 88 13.24 2.80 -14.42
C HIS A 88 13.06 4.28 -14.81
N GLY A 89 12.28 5.02 -14.06
CA GLY A 89 12.01 6.44 -14.28
C GLY A 89 10.90 6.76 -15.29
N TRP A 90 10.42 5.77 -16.04
CA TRP A 90 9.27 5.97 -16.94
C TRP A 90 7.98 6.19 -16.15
N CYS A 91 7.11 7.11 -16.62
CA CYS A 91 5.84 7.38 -15.99
C CYS A 91 4.82 7.93 -17.00
N ASP A 92 3.60 7.40 -16.95
CA ASP A 92 2.40 7.96 -17.58
C ASP A 92 1.35 8.28 -16.51
N GLU A 93 0.17 8.71 -16.93
CA GLU A 93 -0.93 9.05 -16.04
C GLU A 93 -1.38 7.85 -15.20
N ASN A 94 -1.42 6.64 -15.78
CA ASN A 94 -1.82 5.43 -15.06
C ASN A 94 -0.78 5.07 -13.99
N LEU A 95 0.51 5.08 -14.34
CA LEU A 95 1.57 4.80 -13.38
C LEU A 95 1.62 5.85 -12.27
N TYR A 96 1.44 7.13 -12.61
CA TYR A 96 1.38 8.22 -11.64
C TYR A 96 0.30 7.96 -10.57
N LYS A 97 -0.92 7.60 -11.00
CA LYS A 97 -2.03 7.26 -10.09
C LYS A 97 -1.73 6.04 -9.20
N ASN A 98 -0.90 5.13 -9.67
CA ASN A 98 -0.53 3.90 -8.96
C ASN A 98 0.85 3.99 -8.27
N SER A 99 1.40 5.19 -8.09
CA SER A 99 2.70 5.42 -7.45
C SER A 99 2.53 6.27 -6.19
N PRO A 100 2.42 5.65 -4.99
CA PRO A 100 2.17 6.36 -3.74
C PRO A 100 3.13 7.52 -3.48
N GLU A 101 4.44 7.32 -3.65
CA GLU A 101 5.43 8.40 -3.47
C GLU A 101 5.12 9.58 -4.40
N ARG A 102 4.84 9.33 -5.70
CA ARG A 102 4.64 10.39 -6.69
C ARG A 102 3.39 11.21 -6.43
N PHE A 103 2.24 10.57 -6.24
CA PHE A 103 1.01 11.34 -6.06
C PHE A 103 0.90 11.99 -4.68
N LEU A 104 1.46 11.39 -3.63
CA LEU A 104 1.48 11.99 -2.30
C LEU A 104 2.43 13.19 -2.23
N GLU A 105 3.62 13.11 -2.85
CA GLU A 105 4.56 14.23 -2.88
C GLU A 105 3.94 15.46 -3.54
N ASN A 106 3.19 15.26 -4.63
CA ASN A 106 2.50 16.34 -5.35
C ASN A 106 1.11 16.69 -4.79
N MET A 107 0.62 15.99 -3.77
CA MET A 107 -0.67 16.26 -3.16
C MET A 107 -0.67 17.62 -2.45
N PRO A 108 -1.64 18.53 -2.71
CA PRO A 108 -1.78 19.78 -1.96
C PRO A 108 -1.90 19.54 -0.45
N ALA A 109 -1.34 20.44 0.36
CA ALA A 109 -1.36 20.31 1.83
C ALA A 109 -2.77 20.39 2.43
N ASP A 110 -3.71 20.96 1.72
CA ASP A 110 -5.14 21.08 2.09
C ASP A 110 -6.02 20.01 1.42
N HIS A 111 -5.43 19.02 0.76
CA HIS A 111 -6.19 17.96 0.08
C HIS A 111 -7.11 17.22 1.08
N PRO A 112 -8.42 17.03 0.76
CA PRO A 112 -9.39 16.45 1.69
C PRO A 112 -9.02 15.03 2.15
N TYR A 113 -8.25 14.28 1.37
CA TYR A 113 -7.80 12.95 1.74
C TYR A 113 -6.83 12.94 2.93
N ILE A 114 -6.05 14.00 3.15
CA ILE A 114 -5.17 14.10 4.32
C ILE A 114 -5.98 13.99 5.62
N ARG A 115 -7.14 14.66 5.66
CA ARG A 115 -8.06 14.55 6.80
C ARG A 115 -8.62 13.13 6.94
N LEU A 116 -8.95 12.48 5.82
CA LEU A 116 -9.43 11.09 5.84
C LEU A 116 -8.34 10.12 6.31
N TYR A 117 -7.12 10.26 5.81
CA TYR A 117 -5.99 9.44 6.27
C TYR A 117 -5.80 9.56 7.78
N ASN A 118 -5.86 10.78 8.32
CA ASN A 118 -5.68 11.04 9.75
C ASN A 118 -6.81 10.52 10.65
N GLN A 119 -7.92 10.08 10.07
CA GLN A 119 -9.01 9.40 10.76
C GLN A 119 -8.90 7.87 10.70
N LYS A 120 -7.86 7.35 10.04
CA LYS A 120 -7.68 5.91 9.80
C LYS A 120 -6.42 5.41 10.49
N LYS A 121 -6.36 4.11 10.72
CA LYS A 121 -5.16 3.45 11.20
C LYS A 121 -4.34 2.97 10.02
N ILE A 122 -3.18 3.56 9.83
CA ILE A 122 -2.30 3.31 8.70
C ILE A 122 -0.99 2.77 9.23
N VAL A 123 -0.68 1.53 8.89
CA VAL A 123 0.57 0.86 9.28
C VAL A 123 1.34 0.46 8.02
N PHE A 124 2.58 0.90 7.97
CA PHE A 124 3.60 0.42 7.05
C PHE A 124 4.71 -0.21 7.88
N CYS A 125 5.04 -1.47 7.64
CA CYS A 125 6.09 -2.15 8.36
C CYS A 125 7.08 -2.79 7.40
N VAL A 126 8.36 -2.79 7.77
CA VAL A 126 9.45 -3.40 7.01
C VAL A 126 10.51 -3.95 7.95
N GLY A 127 11.11 -5.08 7.60
CA GLY A 127 12.33 -5.56 8.23
C GLY A 127 13.58 -4.79 7.76
N GLN A 128 14.72 -5.14 8.30
CA GLN A 128 16.03 -4.62 7.89
C GLN A 128 17.03 -5.79 7.62
N GLY A 129 16.52 -7.01 7.54
CA GLY A 129 17.29 -8.22 7.23
C GLY A 129 17.38 -8.49 5.73
N ALA A 130 17.56 -9.76 5.38
CA ALA A 130 17.74 -10.20 4.00
C ALA A 130 16.54 -9.81 3.12
N TRP A 131 16.83 -9.22 1.94
CA TRP A 131 15.87 -8.81 0.91
C TRP A 131 14.92 -7.65 1.30
N GLU A 132 15.19 -6.93 2.41
CA GLU A 132 14.37 -5.82 2.89
C GLU A 132 14.96 -4.43 2.55
N TYR A 133 16.14 -4.37 1.95
CA TYR A 133 16.84 -3.10 1.71
C TYR A 133 16.01 -2.09 0.91
N ASP A 134 15.47 -2.51 -0.23
CA ASP A 134 14.69 -1.62 -1.12
C ASP A 134 13.36 -1.20 -0.49
N GLY A 135 12.69 -2.13 0.18
CA GLY A 135 11.48 -1.84 0.96
C GLY A 135 11.73 -0.81 2.05
N ALA A 136 12.80 -1.02 2.82
CA ALA A 136 13.19 -0.08 3.90
C ALA A 136 13.57 1.29 3.36
N GLN A 137 14.25 1.36 2.21
CA GLN A 137 14.64 2.63 1.60
C GLN A 137 13.42 3.42 1.11
N THR A 138 12.52 2.75 0.38
CA THR A 138 11.30 3.41 -0.13
C THR A 138 10.32 3.77 0.99
N LEU A 139 10.24 2.98 2.06
CA LEU A 139 9.44 3.35 3.22
C LEU A 139 9.99 4.57 3.97
N ARG A 140 11.31 4.75 4.05
CA ARG A 140 11.90 6.00 4.61
C ARG A 140 11.50 7.23 3.80
N ASN A 141 11.51 7.12 2.46
CA ASN A 141 11.06 8.20 1.58
C ASN A 141 9.56 8.49 1.79
N LEU A 142 8.74 7.46 1.82
CA LEU A 142 7.30 7.60 2.04
C LEU A 142 7.00 8.21 3.41
N LYS A 143 7.74 7.79 4.46
CA LYS A 143 7.64 8.39 5.80
C LYS A 143 7.94 9.89 5.79
N ARG A 144 9.01 10.32 5.10
CA ARG A 144 9.33 11.75 4.93
C ARG A 144 8.14 12.50 4.31
N ILE A 145 7.53 11.93 3.26
CA ILE A 145 6.35 12.53 2.61
C ILE A 145 5.17 12.61 3.59
N PHE A 146 4.90 11.57 4.37
CA PHE A 146 3.86 11.59 5.39
C PHE A 146 4.10 12.68 6.44
N ASP A 147 5.33 12.80 6.94
CA ASP A 147 5.71 13.83 7.92
C ASP A 147 5.49 15.24 7.33
N GLU A 148 5.95 15.51 6.10
CA GLU A 148 5.79 16.79 5.41
C GLU A 148 4.31 17.14 5.15
N LYS A 149 3.50 16.16 4.77
CA LYS A 149 2.05 16.33 4.51
C LYS A 149 1.22 16.26 5.78
N LYS A 150 1.82 15.98 6.94
CA LYS A 150 1.11 15.78 8.23
C LYS A 150 0.10 14.63 8.17
N ILE A 151 0.45 13.56 7.48
CA ILE A 151 -0.32 12.32 7.44
C ILE A 151 0.14 11.43 8.60
N ASN A 152 -0.78 11.07 9.48
CA ASN A 152 -0.52 10.24 10.64
C ASN A 152 -0.46 8.75 10.24
N ALA A 153 0.68 8.32 9.72
CA ALA A 153 0.95 6.93 9.36
C ALA A 153 2.05 6.36 10.27
N TRP A 154 1.81 5.18 10.83
CA TRP A 154 2.81 4.46 11.60
C TRP A 154 3.74 3.71 10.66
N CYS A 155 4.95 4.22 10.47
CA CYS A 155 6.03 3.57 9.72
C CYS A 155 6.94 2.86 10.71
N ASP A 156 6.89 1.54 10.74
CA ASP A 156 7.61 0.69 11.69
C ASP A 156 8.77 -0.04 11.00
N PHE A 157 9.97 0.06 11.57
CA PHE A 157 11.19 -0.54 11.04
C PHE A 157 11.69 -1.59 12.03
N TRP A 158 11.47 -2.86 11.72
CA TRP A 158 11.89 -3.97 12.57
C TRP A 158 13.38 -4.28 12.41
N GLY A 159 13.91 -5.17 13.24
CA GLY A 159 15.34 -5.43 13.36
C GLY A 159 16.00 -6.03 12.11
N SER A 160 17.34 -6.11 12.15
CA SER A 160 18.15 -6.70 11.08
C SER A 160 18.04 -8.23 10.98
N ASP A 161 17.40 -8.86 11.93
CA ASP A 161 17.03 -10.28 11.93
C ASP A 161 15.71 -10.56 11.20
N VAL A 162 14.96 -9.50 10.85
CA VAL A 162 13.68 -9.61 10.15
C VAL A 162 13.88 -9.53 8.64
N SER A 163 13.75 -10.66 7.99
CA SER A 163 13.92 -10.82 6.54
C SER A 163 12.59 -10.80 5.79
N HIS A 164 12.68 -10.67 4.46
CA HIS A 164 11.54 -10.66 3.53
C HIS A 164 10.95 -12.07 3.39
N ASP A 165 10.16 -12.50 4.35
CA ASP A 165 9.66 -13.86 4.48
C ASP A 165 8.29 -13.95 5.13
N TRP A 166 7.52 -14.98 4.72
CA TRP A 166 6.18 -15.26 5.26
C TRP A 166 6.18 -15.48 6.78
N TYR A 167 7.25 -16.05 7.35
CA TYR A 167 7.40 -16.25 8.79
C TYR A 167 7.25 -14.91 9.53
N TRP A 168 7.96 -13.87 9.07
CA TRP A 168 7.92 -12.55 9.69
C TRP A 168 6.60 -11.83 9.41
N TRP A 169 6.06 -11.93 8.21
CA TRP A 169 4.76 -11.31 7.89
C TRP A 169 3.62 -11.88 8.74
N PHE A 170 3.61 -13.19 9.08
CA PHE A 170 2.64 -13.75 10.01
C PHE A 170 2.81 -13.21 11.43
N ILE A 171 4.04 -13.00 11.89
CA ILE A 171 4.30 -12.39 13.21
C ILE A 171 3.81 -10.94 13.21
N GLN A 172 4.14 -10.17 12.19
CA GLN A 172 3.72 -8.78 12.03
C GLN A 172 2.19 -8.65 11.95
N LEU A 173 1.50 -9.48 11.18
CA LEU A 173 0.03 -9.48 11.13
C LEU A 173 -0.60 -9.77 12.51
N ARG A 174 -0.08 -10.74 13.24
CA ARG A 174 -0.53 -11.04 14.59
C ARG A 174 -0.30 -9.89 15.57
N TYR A 175 0.72 -9.09 15.34
CA TYR A 175 1.02 -7.91 16.14
C TYR A 175 0.11 -6.73 15.79
N PHE A 176 -0.05 -6.40 14.49
CA PHE A 176 -0.77 -5.20 14.09
C PHE A 176 -2.29 -5.34 14.04
N ILE A 177 -2.84 -6.52 13.69
CA ILE A 177 -4.30 -6.71 13.57
C ILE A 177 -5.04 -6.37 14.87
N PRO A 178 -4.66 -6.89 16.05
CA PRO A 178 -5.32 -6.51 17.30
C PRO A 178 -5.31 -5.00 17.53
N ILE A 179 -4.16 -4.34 17.31
CA ILE A 179 -4.01 -2.89 17.51
C ILE A 179 -4.96 -2.08 16.61
N LEU A 180 -5.18 -2.55 15.36
CA LEU A 180 -6.11 -1.87 14.47
C LEU A 180 -7.58 -2.11 14.85
N LEU A 181 -7.88 -3.23 15.51
CA LEU A 181 -9.25 -3.59 15.88
C LEU A 181 -9.68 -3.05 17.26
N GLU A 182 -8.75 -2.87 18.21
CA GLU A 182 -9.04 -2.47 19.60
C GLU A 182 -9.71 -1.10 19.76
N ASP A 183 -9.52 -0.16 18.83
CA ASP A 183 -10.07 1.20 18.92
C ASP A 183 -11.35 1.43 18.07
N GLN A 184 -12.02 0.39 17.64
CA GLN A 184 -13.26 0.49 16.86
C GLN A 184 -14.53 0.26 17.69
N GLY A 185 -14.39 0.35 19.02
CA GLY A 185 -15.47 0.25 19.99
C GLY A 185 -16.08 1.58 20.39
#